data_8b7631adc641b8b2a7fa617186ef7470
#
_entry.id   8b7631adc641b8b2a7fa617186ef7470
#
_cell.length_a   1.000
_cell.length_b   1.000
_cell.length_c   1.000
_cell.angle_alpha   90.00
_cell.angle_beta   90.00
_cell.angle_gamma   90.00
#
_symmetry.space_group_name_H-M   'P 1'
#
loop_
_entity.id
_entity.type
_entity.pdbx_description
1 polymer ?
#
loop_
_entity_poly.entity_id
_entity_poly.type
_entity_poly.pdbx_seq_one_letter_code
_entity_poly.pdbx_strand_id
1 'polypeptide(L)'
;MNMKKIFLLFAAVGLLFACDPTHEKIDNGGHITLQELLDKTTVKTDIAPDGKHGNVIMCETLAPVNAIWEIGGKKFVSTSAKKKMKVGEHAVKLTALCADGTVLETEFIGILCEEITDPLQKFYIYGENPDVEPPLIIPNPDNPDWQDMRFDGSGIHLPELSDDIYWGFKTLIFDIKDASDDVNVHFMSGWWDQFAVDDAHWTTGQNEFTLTEEIAKICASGNGGSGHQLNPWCTSGHFTLNAVYYEE
;
A
#
# COMPACT_ATOMS: atom_id res chain seq x y z
N MET A 1 0.32 45.14 -53.88
CA MET A 1 0.53 44.30 -52.71
C MET A 1 -0.05 45.01 -51.49
N ASN A 2 -1.07 44.44 -50.85
CA ASN A 2 -1.90 45.16 -49.84
C ASN A 2 -1.11 45.33 -48.54
N MET A 3 -0.91 46.57 -48.08
CA MET A 3 -0.20 46.91 -46.85
C MET A 3 -0.67 46.10 -45.61
N LYS A 4 -1.91 45.73 -45.56
CA LYS A 4 -2.45 44.84 -44.50
C LYS A 4 -1.82 43.44 -44.46
N LYS A 5 -1.35 42.88 -45.63
CA LYS A 5 -0.70 41.61 -45.67
C LYS A 5 0.77 41.65 -45.22
N ILE A 6 1.42 42.83 -45.41
CA ILE A 6 2.79 43.07 -44.93
C ILE A 6 2.81 43.17 -43.42
N PHE A 7 1.83 43.85 -42.81
CA PHE A 7 1.71 43.98 -41.36
C PHE A 7 1.48 42.59 -40.66
N LEU A 8 0.68 41.74 -41.30
CA LEU A 8 0.42 40.38 -40.78
C LEU A 8 1.68 39.49 -40.88
N LEU A 9 2.50 39.68 -41.92
CA LEU A 9 3.74 38.95 -42.08
C LEU A 9 4.78 39.38 -41.01
N PHE A 10 4.88 40.69 -40.73
CA PHE A 10 5.77 41.17 -39.66
C PHE A 10 5.32 40.79 -38.26
N ALA A 11 4.03 40.73 -38.00
CA ALA A 11 3.49 40.21 -36.72
C ALA A 11 3.75 38.73 -36.54
N ALA A 12 3.66 37.93 -37.60
CA ALA A 12 3.96 36.46 -37.55
C ALA A 12 5.46 36.19 -37.35
N VAL A 13 6.34 37.00 -37.95
CA VAL A 13 7.80 36.88 -37.77
C VAL A 13 8.19 37.36 -36.35
N GLY A 14 7.56 38.41 -35.83
CA GLY A 14 7.82 38.88 -34.46
C GLY A 14 7.44 37.88 -33.39
N LEU A 15 6.40 37.07 -33.61
CA LEU A 15 5.99 35.98 -32.69
C LEU A 15 6.94 34.77 -32.70
N LEU A 16 7.67 34.57 -33.80
CA LEU A 16 8.67 33.49 -33.88
C LEU A 16 9.97 33.83 -33.15
N PHE A 17 10.27 35.13 -32.96
CA PHE A 17 11.44 35.55 -32.16
C PHE A 17 11.14 35.81 -30.70
N ALA A 18 9.84 35.85 -30.31
CA ALA A 18 9.45 35.95 -28.90
C ALA A 18 9.55 34.65 -28.12
N CYS A 19 9.85 33.53 -28.78
CA CYS A 19 10.26 32.26 -28.18
C CYS A 19 11.72 32.00 -28.49
N ASP A 20 12.59 32.98 -28.21
CA ASP A 20 13.96 32.64 -27.93
C ASP A 20 13.94 32.02 -26.53
N PRO A 21 14.20 30.69 -26.38
CA PRO A 21 14.50 30.19 -25.07
C PRO A 21 15.74 30.94 -24.67
N THR A 22 15.59 31.96 -23.83
CA THR A 22 16.72 32.43 -23.06
C THR A 22 17.30 31.16 -22.50
N HIS A 23 18.45 30.77 -23.05
CA HIS A 23 19.35 29.88 -22.38
C HIS A 23 19.77 30.64 -21.11
N GLU A 24 18.89 30.71 -20.14
CA GLU A 24 19.33 30.80 -18.78
C GLU A 24 20.30 29.63 -18.68
N LYS A 25 21.57 29.97 -18.64
CA LYS A 25 22.58 29.04 -18.17
C LYS A 25 22.08 28.68 -16.78
N ILE A 26 21.32 27.57 -16.70
CA ILE A 26 21.06 26.90 -15.45
C ILE A 26 22.46 26.46 -15.04
N ASP A 27 23.10 27.29 -14.24
CA ASP A 27 24.37 26.96 -13.61
C ASP A 27 24.15 25.62 -12.88
N ASN A 28 24.87 24.59 -13.33
CA ASN A 28 24.74 23.20 -12.91
C ASN A 28 23.37 22.55 -13.10
N GLY A 29 22.58 23.01 -14.00
CA GLY A 29 21.40 22.49 -14.69
C GLY A 29 20.62 21.36 -14.10
N GLY A 30 20.38 21.37 -12.79
CA GLY A 30 19.53 20.40 -12.16
C GLY A 30 20.21 19.14 -11.61
N HIS A 31 21.53 19.09 -11.57
CA HIS A 31 22.26 18.07 -10.83
C HIS A 31 22.43 18.54 -9.38
N ILE A 32 22.08 17.67 -8.43
CA ILE A 32 22.40 17.84 -7.00
C ILE A 32 23.12 16.58 -6.51
N THR A 33 23.93 16.74 -5.49
CA THR A 33 24.57 15.61 -4.79
C THR A 33 23.58 14.96 -3.82
N LEU A 34 23.88 13.72 -3.42
CA LEU A 34 23.10 13.04 -2.38
C LEU A 34 23.13 13.83 -1.07
N GLN A 35 24.24 14.46 -0.72
CA GLN A 35 24.35 15.28 0.49
C GLN A 35 23.45 16.51 0.44
N GLU A 36 23.41 17.23 -0.69
CA GLU A 36 22.49 18.35 -0.88
C GLU A 36 21.03 17.95 -0.85
N LEU A 37 20.69 16.74 -1.36
CA LEU A 37 19.36 16.17 -1.22
C LEU A 37 19.02 15.94 0.25
N LEU A 38 19.90 15.29 1.01
CA LEU A 38 19.70 14.99 2.43
C LEU A 38 19.56 16.27 3.27
N ASP A 39 20.41 17.28 3.02
CA ASP A 39 20.37 18.56 3.74
C ASP A 39 19.05 19.33 3.56
N LYS A 40 18.32 19.04 2.47
CA LYS A 40 17.03 19.66 2.14
C LYS A 40 15.84 18.74 2.40
N THR A 41 16.08 17.58 2.98
CA THR A 41 15.05 16.56 3.20
C THR A 41 14.80 16.37 4.69
N THR A 42 13.53 16.29 5.05
CA THR A 42 13.08 16.01 6.41
C THR A 42 12.15 14.80 6.42
N VAL A 43 12.44 13.86 7.30
CA VAL A 43 11.55 12.74 7.62
C VAL A 43 11.35 12.72 9.13
N LYS A 44 10.11 12.77 9.57
CA LYS A 44 9.75 12.82 11.00
C LYS A 44 8.38 12.23 11.24
N THR A 45 8.08 11.90 12.49
CA THR A 45 6.72 11.61 12.95
C THR A 45 6.06 12.87 13.51
N ASP A 46 4.75 12.85 13.66
CA ASP A 46 4.06 13.77 14.56
C ASP A 46 4.43 13.46 16.02
N ILE A 47 4.01 14.34 16.92
CA ILE A 47 4.31 14.21 18.35
C ILE A 47 3.00 14.12 19.12
N ALA A 48 2.89 13.10 19.94
CA ALA A 48 1.79 12.90 20.87
C ALA A 48 1.81 13.95 22.00
N PRO A 49 0.68 14.19 22.69
CA PRO A 49 0.62 15.18 23.78
C PRO A 49 1.58 14.92 24.95
N ASP A 50 2.01 13.68 25.15
CA ASP A 50 2.98 13.27 26.18
C ASP A 50 4.44 13.38 25.69
N GLY A 51 4.66 13.80 24.44
CA GLY A 51 5.97 14.00 23.84
C GLY A 51 6.55 12.79 23.10
N LYS A 52 5.82 11.67 23.05
CA LYS A 52 6.23 10.51 22.27
C LYS A 52 6.04 10.73 20.76
N HIS A 53 6.71 9.90 19.98
CA HIS A 53 6.56 9.87 18.53
C HIS A 53 5.19 9.29 18.16
N GLY A 54 4.35 10.08 17.49
CA GLY A 54 3.06 9.64 16.98
C GLY A 54 3.19 8.71 15.76
N ASN A 55 2.07 8.24 15.27
CA ASN A 55 2.03 7.25 14.19
C ASN A 55 1.91 7.85 12.79
N VAL A 56 2.05 9.17 12.65
CA VAL A 56 1.97 9.83 11.35
C VAL A 56 3.36 10.19 10.86
N ILE A 57 3.87 9.45 9.89
CA ILE A 57 5.15 9.78 9.24
C ILE A 57 4.92 10.91 8.23
N MET A 58 5.72 11.95 8.31
CA MET A 58 5.72 13.11 7.45
C MET A 58 7.09 13.25 6.78
N CYS A 59 7.08 13.34 5.45
CA CYS A 59 8.26 13.48 4.62
C CYS A 59 8.15 14.76 3.80
N GLU A 60 9.25 15.47 3.65
CA GLU A 60 9.33 16.66 2.82
C GLU A 60 10.74 16.83 2.26
N THR A 61 10.85 17.24 1.00
CA THR A 61 12.10 17.70 0.42
C THR A 61 11.92 19.05 -0.26
N LEU A 62 12.85 19.96 0.04
CA LEU A 62 12.97 21.28 -0.62
C LEU A 62 14.03 21.24 -1.73
N ALA A 63 14.57 20.07 -2.05
CA ALA A 63 15.48 19.90 -3.17
C ALA A 63 14.75 20.08 -4.51
N PRO A 64 15.40 20.63 -5.55
CA PRO A 64 14.79 20.82 -6.86
C PRO A 64 14.78 19.51 -7.67
N VAL A 65 14.01 18.53 -7.21
CA VAL A 65 13.88 17.19 -7.78
C VAL A 65 12.42 16.76 -7.89
N ASN A 66 12.15 15.79 -8.75
CA ASN A 66 10.89 15.05 -8.68
C ASN A 66 11.06 13.92 -7.66
N ALA A 67 10.40 14.05 -6.53
CA ALA A 67 10.52 13.11 -5.42
C ALA A 67 9.45 12.02 -5.51
N ILE A 68 9.87 10.78 -5.26
CA ILE A 68 9.00 9.61 -5.07
C ILE A 68 9.33 9.04 -3.69
N TRP A 69 8.37 9.14 -2.79
CA TRP A 69 8.45 8.55 -1.46
C TRP A 69 7.82 7.17 -1.46
N GLU A 70 8.44 6.22 -0.79
CA GLU A 70 7.83 4.93 -0.47
C GLU A 70 7.75 4.78 1.05
N ILE A 71 6.52 4.71 1.57
CA ILE A 71 6.22 4.63 3.00
C ILE A 71 5.28 3.45 3.20
N GLY A 72 5.73 2.40 3.92
CA GLY A 72 4.92 1.21 4.16
C GLY A 72 4.33 0.64 2.87
N GLY A 73 5.15 0.43 1.84
CA GLY A 73 4.77 -0.11 0.54
C GLY A 73 4.00 0.83 -0.41
N LYS A 74 3.52 1.99 0.07
CA LYS A 74 2.79 2.96 -0.77
C LYS A 74 3.72 4.02 -1.33
N LYS A 75 3.58 4.31 -2.63
CA LYS A 75 4.37 5.33 -3.34
C LYS A 75 3.60 6.65 -3.45
N PHE A 76 4.31 7.75 -3.22
CA PHE A 76 3.81 9.12 -3.33
C PHE A 76 4.72 9.91 -4.24
N VAL A 77 4.20 10.43 -5.35
CA VAL A 77 4.93 11.26 -6.31
C VAL A 77 4.64 12.72 -5.96
N SER A 78 5.43 13.29 -5.06
CA SER A 78 5.26 14.66 -4.55
C SER A 78 6.51 15.07 -3.78
N THR A 79 6.74 16.39 -3.62
CA THR A 79 7.79 16.94 -2.73
C THR A 79 7.51 16.69 -1.26
N SER A 80 6.26 16.38 -0.90
CA SER A 80 5.88 16.00 0.46
C SER A 80 4.97 14.78 0.46
N ALA A 81 5.06 13.96 1.50
CA ALA A 81 4.20 12.80 1.71
C ALA A 81 3.83 12.67 3.18
N LYS A 82 2.66 12.10 3.43
CA LYS A 82 2.18 11.83 4.78
C LYS A 82 1.48 10.48 4.79
N LYS A 83 1.81 9.62 5.77
CA LYS A 83 1.13 8.33 5.95
C LYS A 83 1.02 7.97 7.42
N LYS A 84 -0.12 7.43 7.82
CA LYS A 84 -0.32 6.79 9.11
C LYS A 84 0.30 5.41 9.09
N MET A 85 0.95 5.04 10.17
CA MET A 85 1.61 3.74 10.33
C MET A 85 1.16 3.10 11.63
N LYS A 86 1.40 1.79 11.78
CA LYS A 86 1.25 1.09 13.06
C LYS A 86 2.37 1.51 14.01
N VAL A 87 2.20 1.26 15.29
CA VAL A 87 3.29 1.38 16.27
C VAL A 87 4.41 0.42 15.90
N GLY A 88 5.66 0.89 16.00
CA GLY A 88 6.86 0.16 15.65
C GLY A 88 7.89 0.99 14.90
N GLU A 89 8.97 0.35 14.48
CA GLU A 89 10.00 0.96 13.64
C GLU A 89 9.64 0.81 12.16
N HIS A 90 9.86 1.89 11.42
CA HIS A 90 9.56 1.96 10.00
C HIS A 90 10.75 2.48 9.20
N ALA A 91 10.72 2.23 7.89
CA ALA A 91 11.64 2.79 6.93
C ALA A 91 10.87 3.60 5.87
N VAL A 92 11.52 4.65 5.36
CA VAL A 92 11.02 5.47 4.27
C VAL A 92 12.08 5.51 3.18
N LYS A 93 11.70 5.18 1.95
CA LYS A 93 12.59 5.34 0.79
C LYS A 93 12.25 6.62 0.04
N LEU A 94 13.29 7.30 -0.43
CA LEU A 94 13.19 8.44 -1.32
C LEU A 94 13.97 8.15 -2.59
N THR A 95 13.27 8.20 -3.72
CA THR A 95 13.88 8.25 -5.05
C THR A 95 13.69 9.67 -5.59
N ALA A 96 14.79 10.35 -5.87
CA ALA A 96 14.82 11.73 -6.34
C ALA A 96 15.32 11.78 -7.78
N LEU A 97 14.50 12.27 -8.70
CA LEU A 97 14.83 12.45 -10.11
C LEU A 97 15.28 13.88 -10.35
N CYS A 98 16.54 14.06 -10.66
CA CYS A 98 17.13 15.36 -10.98
C CYS A 98 16.75 15.80 -12.40
N ALA A 99 16.81 17.11 -12.69
CA ALA A 99 16.45 17.64 -14.01
C ALA A 99 17.44 17.22 -15.12
N ASP A 100 18.67 16.83 -14.78
CA ASP A 100 19.65 16.27 -15.69
C ASP A 100 19.46 14.77 -16.00
N GLY A 101 18.42 14.14 -15.40
CA GLY A 101 18.12 12.71 -15.52
C GLY A 101 18.82 11.82 -14.52
N THR A 102 19.67 12.37 -13.64
CA THR A 102 20.28 11.60 -12.54
C THR A 102 19.23 11.16 -11.55
N VAL A 103 19.32 9.91 -11.09
CA VAL A 103 18.48 9.34 -10.04
C VAL A 103 19.30 9.18 -8.77
N LEU A 104 18.82 9.76 -7.68
CA LEU A 104 19.39 9.60 -6.35
C LEU A 104 18.42 8.78 -5.50
N GLU A 105 18.93 7.81 -4.77
CA GLU A 105 18.12 6.96 -3.88
C GLU A 105 18.69 7.00 -2.47
N THR A 106 17.81 7.06 -1.49
CA THR A 106 18.18 6.99 -0.08
C THR A 106 17.07 6.35 0.73
N GLU A 107 17.42 5.78 1.88
CA GLU A 107 16.50 5.17 2.80
C GLU A 107 16.72 5.76 4.21
N PHE A 108 15.64 6.19 4.83
CA PHE A 108 15.58 6.63 6.22
C PHE A 108 15.06 5.47 7.04
N ILE A 109 15.90 4.92 7.92
CA ILE A 109 15.60 3.76 8.78
C ILE A 109 15.43 4.20 10.24
N GLY A 110 14.81 3.34 11.07
CA GLY A 110 14.66 3.60 12.51
C GLY A 110 13.66 4.73 12.83
N ILE A 111 12.69 4.97 11.95
CA ILE A 111 11.62 5.94 12.22
C ILE A 111 10.64 5.27 13.17
N LEU A 112 10.69 5.68 14.44
CA LEU A 112 9.90 5.08 15.51
C LEU A 112 8.52 5.75 15.61
N CYS A 113 7.45 4.96 15.56
CA CYS A 113 6.09 5.32 15.94
C CYS A 113 5.80 4.65 17.29
N GLU A 114 5.59 5.43 18.34
CA GLU A 114 5.42 4.93 19.73
C GLU A 114 3.96 4.91 20.16
N GLU A 115 3.13 5.78 19.59
CA GLU A 115 1.74 5.95 19.99
C GLU A 115 0.83 6.25 18.79
N ILE A 116 -0.40 5.73 18.84
CA ILE A 116 -1.42 6.03 17.82
C ILE A 116 -2.05 7.39 18.14
N THR A 117 -1.62 8.41 17.42
CA THR A 117 -2.15 9.79 17.49
C THR A 117 -3.27 10.02 16.49
N ASP A 118 -3.21 9.33 15.36
CA ASP A 118 -4.23 9.38 14.30
C ASP A 118 -4.58 7.94 13.89
N PRO A 119 -5.70 7.38 14.40
CA PRO A 119 -6.07 5.99 14.15
C PRO A 119 -6.17 5.66 12.66
N LEU A 120 -5.71 4.46 12.30
CA LEU A 120 -5.93 3.89 10.99
C LEU A 120 -7.42 3.63 10.79
N GLN A 121 -7.91 3.87 9.59
CA GLN A 121 -9.27 3.53 9.22
C GLN A 121 -9.37 2.05 8.87
N LYS A 122 -10.37 1.37 9.45
CA LYS A 122 -10.68 -0.02 9.09
C LYS A 122 -11.58 -0.05 7.86
N PHE A 123 -11.22 -0.89 6.91
CA PHE A 123 -12.01 -1.19 5.71
C PHE A 123 -12.42 -2.66 5.78
N TYR A 124 -13.66 -2.88 6.18
CA TYR A 124 -14.18 -4.23 6.37
C TYR A 124 -14.45 -4.92 5.04
N ILE A 125 -14.05 -6.19 4.97
CA ILE A 125 -14.37 -7.13 3.90
C ILE A 125 -15.51 -8.03 4.39
N TYR A 126 -15.48 -8.37 5.69
CA TYR A 126 -16.48 -9.22 6.34
C TYR A 126 -16.63 -8.83 7.81
N GLY A 127 -17.83 -8.96 8.38
CA GLY A 127 -18.08 -8.83 9.81
C GLY A 127 -18.19 -7.39 10.34
N GLU A 128 -18.36 -6.38 9.47
CA GLU A 128 -18.65 -5.00 9.92
C GLU A 128 -19.96 -4.94 10.71
N ASN A 129 -20.95 -5.68 10.23
CA ASN A 129 -22.26 -5.79 10.89
C ASN A 129 -22.58 -7.26 11.23
N PRO A 130 -22.37 -7.69 12.48
CA PRO A 130 -22.61 -9.09 12.89
C PRO A 130 -24.05 -9.56 12.74
N ASP A 131 -25.03 -8.66 12.65
CA ASP A 131 -26.44 -9.02 12.43
C ASP A 131 -26.70 -9.45 10.97
N VAL A 132 -25.84 -9.04 10.05
CA VAL A 132 -25.93 -9.36 8.60
C VAL A 132 -24.85 -10.38 8.21
N GLU A 133 -23.67 -10.24 8.78
CA GLU A 133 -22.50 -11.08 8.58
C GLU A 133 -22.10 -11.71 9.91
N PRO A 134 -22.78 -12.80 10.32
CA PRO A 134 -22.51 -13.43 11.61
C PRO A 134 -21.10 -14.06 11.64
N PRO A 135 -20.48 -14.20 12.82
CA PRO A 135 -19.21 -14.87 12.97
C PRO A 135 -19.21 -16.28 12.32
N LEU A 136 -18.16 -16.59 11.57
CA LEU A 136 -17.98 -17.90 10.94
C LEU A 136 -17.25 -18.84 11.87
N ILE A 137 -17.82 -20.03 12.08
CA ILE A 137 -17.17 -21.11 12.84
C ILE A 137 -16.44 -22.02 11.86
N ILE A 138 -15.14 -22.18 12.05
CA ILE A 138 -14.27 -22.98 11.20
C ILE A 138 -13.59 -24.09 12.02
N PRO A 139 -13.69 -25.36 11.62
CA PRO A 139 -14.55 -25.90 10.56
C PRO A 139 -16.03 -25.66 10.83
N ASN A 140 -16.84 -25.63 9.77
CA ASN A 140 -18.27 -25.46 9.91
C ASN A 140 -18.89 -26.61 10.71
N PRO A 141 -19.63 -26.36 11.79
CA PRO A 141 -20.18 -27.41 12.66
C PRO A 141 -21.21 -28.31 11.96
N ASP A 142 -21.92 -27.78 10.95
CA ASP A 142 -22.92 -28.54 10.18
C ASP A 142 -22.26 -29.34 9.04
N ASN A 143 -21.05 -28.98 8.65
CA ASN A 143 -20.24 -29.69 7.67
C ASN A 143 -18.76 -29.58 8.00
N PRO A 144 -18.21 -30.51 8.84
CA PRO A 144 -16.81 -30.44 9.30
C PRO A 144 -15.76 -30.51 8.18
N ASP A 145 -16.13 -30.94 6.99
CA ASP A 145 -15.24 -30.93 5.83
C ASP A 145 -15.04 -29.51 5.24
N TRP A 146 -15.84 -28.56 5.67
CA TRP A 146 -15.69 -27.16 5.29
C TRP A 146 -14.72 -26.42 6.19
N GLN A 147 -13.46 -26.46 5.76
CA GLN A 147 -12.30 -25.89 6.44
C GLN A 147 -11.76 -24.64 5.72
N ASP A 148 -12.31 -24.33 4.55
CA ASP A 148 -11.87 -23.23 3.71
C ASP A 148 -12.65 -21.94 3.98
N MET A 149 -11.94 -20.81 3.84
CA MET A 149 -12.48 -19.46 3.98
C MET A 149 -12.26 -18.69 2.68
N ARG A 150 -12.51 -19.32 1.56
CA ARG A 150 -12.25 -18.76 0.23
C ARG A 150 -12.97 -17.43 0.00
N PHE A 151 -12.23 -16.47 -0.58
CA PHE A 151 -12.78 -15.18 -0.98
C PHE A 151 -13.43 -15.28 -2.38
N ASP A 152 -14.59 -15.90 -2.50
CA ASP A 152 -15.27 -16.17 -3.77
C ASP A 152 -16.67 -15.55 -3.90
N GLY A 153 -17.17 -14.89 -2.86
CA GLY A 153 -18.48 -14.26 -2.87
C GLY A 153 -19.67 -15.22 -3.00
N SER A 154 -19.47 -16.52 -2.77
CA SER A 154 -20.52 -17.55 -2.94
C SER A 154 -21.63 -17.49 -1.88
N GLY A 155 -21.48 -16.69 -0.84
CA GLY A 155 -22.41 -16.55 0.28
C GLY A 155 -22.28 -17.60 1.38
N ILE A 156 -21.49 -18.64 1.17
CA ILE A 156 -21.07 -19.62 2.16
C ILE A 156 -19.62 -19.43 2.61
N HIS A 157 -18.86 -18.66 1.86
CA HIS A 157 -17.48 -18.25 2.11
C HIS A 157 -17.41 -16.74 2.30
N LEU A 158 -16.20 -16.20 2.31
CA LEU A 158 -15.96 -14.77 2.43
C LEU A 158 -16.30 -14.02 1.11
N PRO A 159 -16.65 -12.73 1.19
CA PRO A 159 -16.84 -11.89 0.00
C PRO A 159 -15.61 -11.89 -0.90
N GLU A 160 -15.81 -11.71 -2.21
CA GLU A 160 -14.72 -11.60 -3.18
C GLU A 160 -13.83 -10.37 -2.88
N LEU A 161 -12.52 -10.56 -2.95
CA LEU A 161 -11.56 -9.46 -2.81
C LEU A 161 -11.51 -8.65 -4.12
N SER A 162 -11.60 -7.34 -4.01
CA SER A 162 -11.44 -6.45 -5.16
C SER A 162 -9.99 -6.39 -5.65
N ASP A 163 -9.81 -5.99 -6.91
CA ASP A 163 -8.49 -5.78 -7.50
C ASP A 163 -7.64 -4.76 -6.72
N ASP A 164 -8.25 -3.73 -6.15
CA ASP A 164 -7.57 -2.73 -5.34
C ASP A 164 -6.96 -3.32 -4.06
N ILE A 165 -7.54 -4.38 -3.51
CA ILE A 165 -7.02 -5.10 -2.36
C ILE A 165 -5.81 -5.92 -2.77
N TYR A 166 -5.91 -6.70 -3.86
CA TYR A 166 -4.80 -7.51 -4.36
C TYR A 166 -3.63 -6.65 -4.83
N TRP A 167 -3.87 -5.73 -5.76
CA TRP A 167 -2.81 -4.90 -6.36
C TRP A 167 -2.36 -3.74 -5.47
N GLY A 168 -3.12 -3.44 -4.43
CA GLY A 168 -2.69 -2.57 -3.33
C GLY A 168 -1.80 -3.27 -2.31
N PHE A 169 -1.56 -4.58 -2.47
CA PHE A 169 -0.75 -5.41 -1.57
C PHE A 169 -1.15 -5.23 -0.11
N LYS A 170 -2.47 -5.25 0.14
CA LYS A 170 -3.00 -4.98 1.48
C LYS A 170 -2.62 -6.09 2.45
N THR A 171 -2.44 -5.72 3.71
CA THR A 171 -2.37 -6.68 4.81
C THR A 171 -3.79 -6.92 5.31
N LEU A 172 -4.29 -8.13 5.10
CA LEU A 172 -5.57 -8.57 5.63
C LEU A 172 -5.42 -8.90 7.12
N ILE A 173 -6.39 -8.48 7.91
CA ILE A 173 -6.45 -8.75 9.34
C ILE A 173 -7.66 -9.64 9.56
N PHE A 174 -7.41 -10.85 10.06
CA PHE A 174 -8.42 -11.82 10.47
C PHE A 174 -8.62 -11.69 11.99
N ASP A 175 -9.74 -11.15 12.38
CA ASP A 175 -10.10 -10.97 13.79
C ASP A 175 -10.79 -12.24 14.31
N ILE A 176 -10.09 -12.99 15.14
CA ILE A 176 -10.52 -14.28 15.69
C ILE A 176 -11.06 -14.07 17.10
N LYS A 177 -12.33 -14.41 17.31
CA LYS A 177 -13.00 -14.28 18.61
C LYS A 177 -12.50 -15.30 19.62
N ASP A 178 -12.38 -16.56 19.18
CA ASP A 178 -11.81 -17.66 19.95
C ASP A 178 -11.12 -18.64 19.01
N ALA A 179 -10.06 -19.29 19.48
CA ALA A 179 -9.28 -20.28 18.75
C ALA A 179 -8.79 -21.37 19.70
N SER A 180 -8.72 -22.61 19.22
CA SER A 180 -7.97 -23.67 19.91
C SER A 180 -6.46 -23.45 19.79
N ASP A 181 -5.66 -24.08 20.64
CA ASP A 181 -4.20 -23.87 20.69
C ASP A 181 -3.46 -24.44 19.45
N ASP A 182 -4.12 -25.26 18.65
CA ASP A 182 -3.53 -26.00 17.53
C ASP A 182 -3.99 -25.50 16.15
N VAL A 183 -4.51 -24.28 16.05
CA VAL A 183 -4.97 -23.73 14.77
C VAL A 183 -3.82 -23.45 13.85
N ASN A 184 -3.82 -24.14 12.70
CA ASN A 184 -2.94 -23.81 11.58
C ASN A 184 -3.77 -23.52 10.34
N VAL A 185 -3.34 -22.50 9.60
CA VAL A 185 -3.99 -22.02 8.38
C VAL A 185 -2.99 -22.04 7.25
N HIS A 186 -3.32 -22.79 6.21
CA HIS A 186 -2.58 -22.84 4.97
C HIS A 186 -3.21 -21.89 3.96
N PHE A 187 -2.41 -21.09 3.27
CA PHE A 187 -2.90 -20.17 2.25
C PHE A 187 -2.70 -20.75 0.86
N MET A 188 -3.76 -20.79 0.08
CA MET A 188 -3.74 -21.30 -1.28
C MET A 188 -4.57 -20.43 -2.23
N SER A 189 -4.48 -20.70 -3.53
CA SER A 189 -5.34 -20.08 -4.54
C SER A 189 -6.47 -21.05 -4.90
N GLY A 190 -7.67 -20.73 -4.50
CA GLY A 190 -8.83 -21.61 -4.66
C GLY A 190 -8.61 -22.96 -3.99
N TRP A 191 -8.40 -24.02 -4.79
CA TRP A 191 -8.14 -25.39 -4.32
C TRP A 191 -6.70 -25.83 -4.55
N TRP A 192 -5.80 -24.90 -4.97
CA TRP A 192 -4.46 -25.25 -5.38
C TRP A 192 -3.43 -24.55 -4.52
N ASP A 193 -2.50 -25.34 -4.02
CA ASP A 193 -1.30 -24.82 -3.35
C ASP A 193 -0.33 -24.25 -4.40
N GLN A 194 -0.37 -22.93 -4.57
CA GLN A 194 0.43 -22.21 -5.56
C GLN A 194 1.36 -21.16 -4.93
N PHE A 195 1.30 -21.00 -3.61
CA PHE A 195 2.12 -20.03 -2.90
C PHE A 195 3.27 -20.72 -2.17
N ALA A 196 4.44 -20.11 -2.21
CA ALA A 196 5.58 -20.49 -1.38
C ALA A 196 5.50 -19.74 -0.03
N VAL A 197 4.41 -19.96 0.72
CA VAL A 197 4.23 -19.37 2.06
C VAL A 197 4.08 -20.50 3.09
N ASP A 198 4.67 -20.26 4.25
CA ASP A 198 4.53 -21.20 5.37
C ASP A 198 3.12 -21.16 5.97
N ASP A 199 2.70 -22.27 6.59
CA ASP A 199 1.45 -22.31 7.35
C ASP A 199 1.50 -21.29 8.50
N ALA A 200 0.40 -20.57 8.68
CA ALA A 200 0.27 -19.61 9.76
C ALA A 200 -0.37 -20.26 10.98
N HIS A 201 0.26 -20.07 12.14
CA HIS A 201 -0.37 -20.43 13.42
C HIS A 201 -1.26 -19.27 13.89
N TRP A 202 -2.57 -19.48 13.95
CA TRP A 202 -3.53 -18.45 14.35
C TRP A 202 -3.93 -18.59 15.82
N THR A 203 -4.15 -17.45 16.43
CA THR A 203 -4.56 -17.34 17.82
C THR A 203 -5.78 -16.41 17.95
N THR A 204 -6.41 -16.43 19.11
CA THR A 204 -7.44 -15.43 19.44
C THR A 204 -6.89 -14.02 19.31
N GLY A 205 -7.66 -13.13 18.68
CA GLY A 205 -7.25 -11.76 18.35
C GLY A 205 -6.95 -11.56 16.87
N GLN A 206 -6.08 -10.61 16.57
CA GLN A 206 -5.75 -10.21 15.20
C GLN A 206 -4.63 -11.08 14.63
N ASN A 207 -4.89 -11.69 13.48
CA ASN A 207 -3.92 -12.46 12.71
C ASN A 207 -3.77 -11.81 11.34
N GLU A 208 -2.53 -11.55 10.90
CA GLU A 208 -2.24 -10.78 9.70
C GLU A 208 -1.75 -11.66 8.56
N PHE A 209 -2.20 -11.34 7.34
CA PHE A 209 -1.69 -11.92 6.11
C PHE A 209 -1.47 -10.84 5.06
N THR A 210 -0.23 -10.63 4.64
CA THR A 210 0.12 -9.62 3.65
C THR A 210 0.07 -10.18 2.24
N LEU A 211 -0.72 -9.55 1.38
CA LEU A 211 -0.75 -9.86 -0.05
C LEU A 211 0.54 -9.38 -0.70
N THR A 212 1.24 -10.29 -1.37
CA THR A 212 2.44 -9.97 -2.15
C THR A 212 2.09 -9.83 -3.63
N GLU A 213 3.04 -9.31 -4.43
CA GLU A 213 2.87 -9.24 -5.88
C GLU A 213 2.65 -10.62 -6.50
N GLU A 214 3.32 -11.67 -5.98
CA GLU A 214 3.15 -13.05 -6.43
C GLU A 214 1.73 -13.54 -6.16
N ILE A 215 1.23 -13.38 -4.92
CA ILE A 215 -0.12 -13.75 -4.52
C ILE A 215 -1.16 -13.00 -5.35
N ALA A 216 -0.98 -11.69 -5.52
CA ALA A 216 -1.88 -10.86 -6.34
C ALA A 216 -1.93 -11.34 -7.80
N LYS A 217 -0.80 -11.67 -8.42
CA LYS A 217 -0.74 -12.20 -9.78
C LYS A 217 -1.50 -13.52 -9.91
N ILE A 218 -1.37 -14.41 -8.94
CA ILE A 218 -2.04 -15.71 -8.97
C ILE A 218 -3.54 -15.56 -8.71
N CYS A 219 -3.93 -14.81 -7.69
CA CYS A 219 -5.32 -14.72 -7.24
C CYS A 219 -6.16 -13.76 -8.09
N ALA A 220 -5.65 -12.58 -8.44
CA ALA A 220 -6.40 -11.55 -9.16
C ALA A 220 -6.47 -11.79 -10.67
N SER A 221 -5.50 -12.49 -11.27
CA SER A 221 -5.42 -12.62 -12.73
C SER A 221 -6.48 -13.55 -13.33
N GLY A 222 -7.17 -14.34 -12.51
CA GLY A 222 -8.15 -15.31 -12.98
C GLY A 222 -7.58 -16.34 -13.97
N ASN A 223 -6.28 -16.54 -13.97
CA ASN A 223 -5.53 -17.22 -15.00
C ASN A 223 -5.67 -18.75 -14.87
N GLY A 224 -6.70 -19.31 -15.45
CA GLY A 224 -6.80 -20.77 -15.64
C GLY A 224 -7.95 -21.47 -14.93
N GLY A 225 -9.04 -20.79 -14.63
CA GLY A 225 -10.27 -21.48 -14.19
C GLY A 225 -10.74 -21.10 -12.77
N SER A 226 -11.87 -21.62 -12.39
CA SER A 226 -12.47 -21.45 -11.07
C SER A 226 -11.48 -21.83 -9.98
N GLY A 227 -10.96 -20.89 -9.26
CA GLY A 227 -10.08 -21.21 -8.14
C GLY A 227 -8.93 -20.26 -7.93
N HIS A 228 -8.92 -19.11 -8.58
CA HIS A 228 -7.88 -18.09 -8.38
C HIS A 228 -8.23 -17.05 -7.32
N GLN A 229 -9.04 -17.42 -6.35
CA GLN A 229 -9.31 -16.60 -5.18
C GLN A 229 -8.37 -17.03 -4.04
N LEU A 230 -7.99 -16.07 -3.21
CA LEU A 230 -7.30 -16.38 -1.97
C LEU A 230 -8.17 -17.31 -1.12
N ASN A 231 -7.59 -18.40 -0.65
CA ASN A 231 -8.25 -19.37 0.19
C ASN A 231 -7.39 -19.67 1.42
N PRO A 232 -7.68 -19.08 2.58
CA PRO A 232 -7.17 -19.54 3.85
C PRO A 232 -7.86 -20.87 4.21
N TRP A 233 -7.09 -21.93 4.37
CA TRP A 233 -7.57 -23.28 4.68
C TRP A 233 -7.13 -23.69 6.08
N CYS A 234 -8.09 -23.95 6.97
CA CYS A 234 -7.79 -24.45 8.32
C CYS A 234 -7.34 -25.92 8.25
N THR A 235 -6.06 -26.17 8.45
CA THR A 235 -5.47 -27.53 8.38
C THR A 235 -5.57 -28.28 9.69
N SER A 236 -5.67 -27.56 10.82
CA SER A 236 -5.88 -28.13 12.15
C SER A 236 -6.53 -27.13 13.08
N GLY A 237 -7.13 -27.64 14.18
CA GLY A 237 -7.79 -26.84 15.19
C GLY A 237 -9.18 -26.35 14.77
N HIS A 238 -9.69 -25.41 15.54
CA HIS A 238 -10.98 -24.73 15.27
C HIS A 238 -10.93 -23.31 15.81
N PHE A 239 -11.71 -22.42 15.18
CA PHE A 239 -11.84 -21.03 15.60
C PHE A 239 -13.15 -20.41 15.14
N THR A 240 -13.46 -19.24 15.72
CA THR A 240 -14.57 -18.38 15.30
C THR A 240 -13.99 -17.11 14.68
N LEU A 241 -14.17 -16.94 13.37
CA LEU A 241 -13.80 -15.72 12.64
C LEU A 241 -14.88 -14.66 12.86
N ASN A 242 -14.51 -13.56 13.47
CA ASN A 242 -15.38 -12.44 13.77
C ASN A 242 -15.45 -11.43 12.63
N ALA A 243 -14.30 -11.07 12.06
CA ALA A 243 -14.22 -10.11 10.97
C ALA A 243 -12.97 -10.31 10.12
N VAL A 244 -13.02 -9.80 8.89
CA VAL A 244 -11.86 -9.61 8.02
C VAL A 244 -11.84 -8.16 7.52
N TYR A 245 -10.73 -7.49 7.68
CA TYR A 245 -10.55 -6.10 7.25
C TYR A 245 -9.08 -5.80 6.92
N TYR A 246 -8.80 -4.63 6.36
CA TYR A 246 -7.47 -4.04 6.30
C TYR A 246 -7.51 -2.62 6.88
N GLU A 247 -6.34 -2.06 7.19
CA GLU A 247 -6.21 -0.74 7.80
C GLU A 247 -5.35 0.18 6.95
N GLU A 248 -5.81 1.45 6.79
CA GLU A 248 -5.08 2.53 6.09
C GLU A 248 -5.16 3.88 6.81
#